data_4f9f364c188304c85ab208f79e057e40
#
_entry.id   4f9f364c188304c85ab208f79e057e40
#
_cell.length_a   1.000
_cell.length_b   1.000
_cell.length_c   1.000
_cell.angle_alpha   90.00
_cell.angle_beta   90.00
_cell.angle_gamma   90.00
#
_symmetry.space_group_name_H-M   'P 1'
#
loop_
_entity.id
_entity.type
_entity.pdbx_description
1 polymer ?
#
loop_
_entity_poly.entity_id
_entity_poly.type
_entity_poly.pdbx_seq_one_letter_code
_entity_poly.pdbx_strand_id
1 'polypeptide(L)'
;NSQWGDYIDFQYISGTLLLDPVDNKDENVQKLGGKVTLTVDRTSKNAFTVKMTNGVATKTYAQPNKEPNLNADASNTNIRCFLVPEGSYIDFLQTNIVPVGGLTSAADKNPISMILQDVPTQISLGTSLEEAITNISAIVTFEEGVTKTVTASELSFSAIPDINQTGDKTLVAVYNKTFKGKNCDKPIVANASFKVVGVLQSISITTAPSRTKPYYYTSEEAKSCMMPFDPTGMVVMGTYSDGSLAVIDNAKLSFSAIPAKAGSQPVIVTAGENITATVNVTVSEATVVKNTSGQLGNTDNSTLWFNPETYSDNFNIPSGQTKCISFTNYSNLAGNWNNFLVVLRKNNGTHYAVVRADNFGWGDGYDACVHNGTQGDWSTWLAGMNGSKVTVYVTNCGNGTADIQAVMIGTTSTISTQYYWGINTIDANDLNFALSVDGCHLVFNN
;
A
#
# COMPACT_ATOMS: atom_id res chain seq x y z
N ASN A 1 14.35 -8.10 47.60
CA ASN A 1 12.92 -8.18 47.91
C ASN A 1 12.15 -7.59 46.75
N SER A 2 11.96 -8.40 45.72
CA SER A 2 11.02 -7.99 44.70
C SER A 2 9.63 -7.98 45.31
N GLN A 3 8.92 -6.89 45.18
CA GLN A 3 7.51 -6.77 45.57
C GLN A 3 6.61 -7.74 44.76
N TRP A 4 7.20 -8.48 43.85
CA TRP A 4 6.52 -9.29 42.84
C TRP A 4 6.48 -10.76 43.16
N GLY A 5 7.11 -11.21 44.24
CA GLY A 5 7.00 -12.59 44.73
C GLY A 5 7.28 -13.64 43.67
N ASP A 6 6.52 -14.72 43.66
CA ASP A 6 6.70 -15.91 42.83
C ASP A 6 6.07 -15.77 41.43
N TYR A 7 6.24 -14.65 40.77
CA TYR A 7 5.68 -14.41 39.43
C TYR A 7 6.69 -14.67 38.31
N ILE A 8 6.18 -15.05 37.17
CA ILE A 8 6.93 -14.96 35.92
C ILE A 8 6.76 -13.55 35.37
N ASP A 9 7.85 -12.85 35.34
CA ASP A 9 7.87 -11.45 34.92
C ASP A 9 8.42 -11.33 33.50
N PHE A 10 7.55 -10.89 32.58
CA PHE A 10 7.93 -10.48 31.26
C PHE A 10 7.90 -8.97 31.21
N GLN A 11 9.04 -8.35 31.07
CA GLN A 11 9.11 -6.89 31.00
C GLN A 11 9.31 -6.43 29.56
N TYR A 12 8.55 -5.44 29.18
CA TYR A 12 8.69 -4.71 27.93
C TYR A 12 9.05 -3.26 28.25
N ILE A 13 10.35 -2.96 28.24
CA ILE A 13 10.86 -1.64 28.62
C ILE A 13 11.38 -0.91 27.38
N SER A 14 10.86 0.30 27.16
CA SER A 14 11.33 1.21 26.09
C SER A 14 11.44 0.55 24.70
N GLY A 15 10.47 -0.29 24.35
CA GLY A 15 10.48 -1.03 23.11
C GLY A 15 11.35 -2.29 23.12
N THR A 16 11.78 -2.74 24.27
CA THR A 16 12.64 -3.92 24.44
C THR A 16 11.92 -4.97 25.28
N LEU A 17 11.90 -6.22 24.81
CA LEU A 17 11.36 -7.34 25.55
C LEU A 17 12.44 -7.97 26.43
N LEU A 18 12.19 -8.03 27.72
CA LEU A 18 13.00 -8.72 28.70
C LEU A 18 12.25 -9.97 29.18
N LEU A 19 12.95 -11.10 29.28
CA LEU A 19 12.41 -12.33 29.87
C LEU A 19 12.69 -12.41 31.36
N ASP A 20 13.77 -11.77 31.80
CA ASP A 20 14.24 -11.73 33.14
C ASP A 20 14.80 -10.34 33.42
N PRO A 21 14.46 -9.66 34.50
CA PRO A 21 15.03 -8.37 34.87
C PRO A 21 16.56 -8.35 34.90
N VAL A 22 17.18 -9.51 35.06
CA VAL A 22 18.65 -9.66 35.03
C VAL A 22 19.23 -9.49 33.65
N ASP A 23 18.44 -9.71 32.59
CA ASP A 23 18.84 -9.53 31.19
C ASP A 23 18.92 -8.05 30.75
N ASN A 24 18.64 -7.15 31.67
CA ASN A 24 18.73 -5.70 31.46
C ASN A 24 20.12 -5.19 31.05
N LYS A 25 21.12 -6.03 31.14
CA LYS A 25 22.52 -5.71 30.86
C LYS A 25 23.00 -6.24 29.50
N ASP A 26 22.15 -6.95 28.80
CA ASP A 26 22.52 -7.49 27.49
C ASP A 26 22.35 -6.41 26.43
N GLU A 27 23.46 -5.95 25.88
CA GLU A 27 23.52 -4.98 24.78
C GLU A 27 22.85 -5.48 23.49
N ASN A 28 22.50 -6.76 23.42
CA ASN A 28 21.90 -7.43 22.26
C ASN A 28 20.36 -7.57 22.37
N VAL A 29 19.72 -6.98 23.36
CA VAL A 29 18.26 -7.05 23.46
C VAL A 29 17.61 -6.29 22.29
N GLN A 30 16.92 -7.02 21.43
CA GLN A 30 16.27 -6.45 20.26
C GLN A 30 15.09 -5.57 20.66
N LYS A 31 15.04 -4.35 20.14
CA LYS A 31 13.87 -3.49 20.29
C LYS A 31 12.68 -4.12 19.59
N LEU A 32 11.60 -4.32 20.35
CA LEU A 32 10.32 -4.67 19.80
C LEU A 32 9.56 -3.37 19.46
N GLY A 33 8.98 -3.30 18.27
CA GLY A 33 8.12 -2.17 17.88
C GLY A 33 6.94 -2.02 18.85
N GLY A 34 6.17 -0.95 18.72
CA GLY A 34 5.04 -0.67 19.62
C GLY A 34 3.93 -1.72 19.64
N LYS A 35 3.85 -2.61 18.63
CA LYS A 35 2.83 -3.67 18.55
C LYS A 35 3.43 -5.02 18.91
N VAL A 36 2.87 -5.66 19.94
CA VAL A 36 3.34 -6.95 20.45
C VAL A 36 2.18 -7.94 20.51
N THR A 37 2.44 -9.18 20.10
CA THR A 37 1.50 -10.29 20.27
C THR A 37 1.97 -11.15 21.44
N LEU A 38 1.12 -11.33 22.43
CA LEU A 38 1.29 -12.24 23.53
C LEU A 38 0.43 -13.48 23.33
N THR A 39 1.03 -14.65 23.40
CA THR A 39 0.34 -15.94 23.34
C THR A 39 0.61 -16.71 24.61
N VAL A 40 -0.45 -17.19 25.24
CA VAL A 40 -0.37 -18.07 26.41
C VAL A 40 -1.06 -19.39 26.08
N ASP A 41 -0.28 -20.46 25.98
CA ASP A 41 -0.76 -21.80 25.67
C ASP A 41 -0.64 -22.70 26.87
N ARG A 42 -1.74 -23.30 27.32
CA ARG A 42 -1.72 -24.36 28.31
C ARG A 42 -1.52 -25.69 27.61
N THR A 43 -0.31 -26.24 27.68
CA THR A 43 0.07 -27.46 26.98
C THR A 43 -0.32 -28.73 27.73
N SER A 44 -0.46 -28.65 29.05
CA SER A 44 -0.97 -29.74 29.91
C SER A 44 -1.57 -29.19 31.20
N LYS A 45 -2.01 -30.10 32.11
CA LYS A 45 -2.55 -29.71 33.41
C LYS A 45 -1.60 -28.82 34.21
N ASN A 46 -0.30 -29.09 34.14
CA ASN A 46 0.73 -28.43 34.95
C ASN A 46 1.79 -27.72 34.08
N ALA A 47 1.55 -27.54 32.81
CA ALA A 47 2.49 -26.90 31.92
C ALA A 47 1.82 -25.87 31.00
N PHE A 48 2.50 -24.77 30.84
CA PHE A 48 2.09 -23.73 29.90
C PHE A 48 3.31 -23.10 29.21
N THR A 49 3.07 -22.46 28.08
CA THR A 49 4.05 -21.71 27.35
C THR A 49 3.55 -20.27 27.19
N VAL A 50 4.41 -19.33 27.48
CA VAL A 50 4.15 -17.90 27.17
C VAL A 50 5.11 -17.48 26.07
N LYS A 51 4.56 -16.92 25.02
CA LYS A 51 5.31 -16.42 23.87
C LYS A 51 4.94 -14.97 23.63
N MET A 52 5.94 -14.14 23.45
CA MET A 52 5.78 -12.74 23.08
C MET A 52 6.56 -12.47 21.79
N THR A 53 5.93 -11.82 20.83
CA THR A 53 6.56 -11.51 19.53
C THR A 53 6.03 -10.20 18.95
N ASN A 54 6.88 -9.48 18.23
CA ASN A 54 6.51 -8.36 17.39
C ASN A 54 6.52 -8.68 15.87
N GLY A 55 6.70 -9.98 15.54
CA GLY A 55 6.88 -10.43 14.15
C GLY A 55 8.35 -10.50 13.70
N VAL A 56 9.24 -9.77 14.34
CA VAL A 56 10.69 -9.76 14.05
C VAL A 56 11.45 -10.53 15.13
N ALA A 57 11.20 -10.20 16.38
CA ALA A 57 11.78 -10.89 17.54
C ALA A 57 10.73 -11.72 18.27
N THR A 58 11.15 -12.84 18.82
CA THR A 58 10.29 -13.73 19.61
C THR A 58 11.03 -14.18 20.85
N LYS A 59 10.34 -14.10 22.00
CA LYS A 59 10.77 -14.67 23.26
C LYS A 59 9.73 -15.67 23.72
N THR A 60 10.19 -16.80 24.23
CA THR A 60 9.34 -17.90 24.69
C THR A 60 9.80 -18.35 26.06
N TYR A 61 8.84 -18.51 26.95
CA TYR A 61 9.01 -19.12 28.24
C TYR A 61 8.15 -20.38 28.32
N ALA A 62 8.71 -21.49 28.76
CA ALA A 62 8.00 -22.76 28.92
C ALA A 62 8.24 -23.32 30.30
N GLN A 63 7.18 -23.62 31.04
CA GLN A 63 7.24 -24.37 32.26
C GLN A 63 7.31 -25.89 31.97
N PRO A 64 8.07 -26.70 32.79
CA PRO A 64 8.27 -26.54 34.22
C PRO A 64 9.67 -26.11 34.68
N ASN A 65 10.45 -25.43 33.91
CA ASN A 65 11.90 -25.38 34.13
C ASN A 65 12.42 -24.38 35.15
N LYS A 66 11.63 -23.47 35.71
CA LYS A 66 12.20 -22.47 36.65
C LYS A 66 11.49 -22.24 37.97
N GLU A 67 10.21 -22.54 38.13
CA GLU A 67 9.51 -22.23 39.37
C GLU A 67 8.54 -23.34 39.78
N PRO A 68 8.85 -24.03 40.91
CA PRO A 68 7.98 -25.10 41.42
C PRO A 68 6.62 -24.61 41.96
N ASN A 69 6.44 -23.33 42.17
CA ASN A 69 5.27 -22.77 42.84
C ASN A 69 4.13 -22.34 41.88
N LEU A 70 4.36 -22.34 40.59
CA LEU A 70 3.30 -22.24 39.60
C LEU A 70 2.64 -23.59 39.30
N ASN A 71 2.75 -24.52 40.22
CA ASN A 71 1.89 -25.69 40.22
C ASN A 71 0.46 -25.19 40.29
N ALA A 72 -0.14 -25.02 39.11
CA ALA A 72 -1.58 -24.97 39.05
C ALA A 72 -2.06 -26.19 39.82
N ASP A 73 -2.65 -25.97 40.99
CA ASP A 73 -3.24 -27.01 41.80
C ASP A 73 -3.96 -27.97 40.86
N ALA A 74 -3.68 -29.25 40.99
CA ALA A 74 -4.23 -30.29 40.12
C ALA A 74 -5.76 -30.28 40.07
N SER A 75 -6.41 -29.65 41.05
CA SER A 75 -7.83 -29.38 41.12
C SER A 75 -8.25 -28.14 40.32
N ASN A 76 -7.33 -27.25 39.95
CA ASN A 76 -7.65 -25.99 39.30
C ASN A 76 -7.62 -26.14 37.78
N THR A 77 -8.77 -26.16 37.15
CA THR A 77 -8.92 -26.30 35.71
C THR A 77 -8.65 -24.99 34.94
N ASN A 78 -8.54 -23.86 35.64
CA ASN A 78 -8.42 -22.55 35.05
C ASN A 78 -7.11 -21.85 35.41
N ILE A 79 -6.33 -21.45 34.45
CA ILE A 79 -5.21 -20.52 34.61
C ILE A 79 -5.71 -19.11 34.26
N ARG A 80 -5.33 -18.14 35.07
CA ARG A 80 -5.55 -16.73 34.81
C ARG A 80 -4.24 -16.08 34.42
N CYS A 81 -4.26 -15.25 33.43
CA CYS A 81 -3.17 -14.34 33.14
C CYS A 81 -3.68 -12.90 33.19
N PHE A 82 -2.82 -12.01 33.59
CA PHE A 82 -3.10 -10.57 33.54
C PHE A 82 -1.83 -9.83 33.15
N LEU A 83 -2.01 -8.67 32.59
CA LEU A 83 -0.95 -7.76 32.21
C LEU A 83 -0.93 -6.61 33.21
N VAL A 84 0.23 -6.25 33.68
CA VAL A 84 0.43 -5.10 34.55
C VAL A 84 1.34 -4.11 33.84
N PRO A 85 0.86 -2.92 33.52
CA PRO A 85 1.72 -1.87 33.02
C PRO A 85 2.48 -1.21 34.19
N GLU A 86 3.77 -0.99 34.00
CA GLU A 86 4.59 -0.21 34.91
C GLU A 86 5.19 0.98 34.17
N GLY A 87 4.80 2.20 34.55
CA GLY A 87 5.27 3.42 33.89
C GLY A 87 4.87 3.56 32.40
N SER A 88 3.87 2.81 31.97
CA SER A 88 3.40 2.76 30.57
C SER A 88 1.88 2.57 30.52
N TYR A 89 1.32 2.62 29.34
CA TYR A 89 -0.05 2.19 29.07
C TYR A 89 -0.06 1.13 27.95
N ILE A 90 -1.10 0.33 27.92
CA ILE A 90 -1.27 -0.76 26.96
C ILE A 90 -2.60 -0.56 26.23
N ASP A 91 -2.54 -0.46 24.92
CA ASP A 91 -3.72 -0.50 24.05
C ASP A 91 -3.94 -1.93 23.54
N PHE A 92 -5.12 -2.48 23.81
CA PHE A 92 -5.49 -3.78 23.27
C PHE A 92 -6.02 -3.62 21.86
N LEU A 93 -5.25 -4.07 20.87
CA LEU A 93 -5.64 -4.03 19.47
C LEU A 93 -6.53 -5.22 19.09
N GLN A 94 -6.27 -6.36 19.66
CA GLN A 94 -7.00 -7.60 19.43
C GLN A 94 -6.74 -8.58 20.56
N THR A 95 -7.75 -9.31 20.98
CA THR A 95 -7.61 -10.43 21.93
C THR A 95 -8.62 -11.51 21.65
N ASN A 96 -8.21 -12.77 21.78
CA ASN A 96 -9.10 -13.92 21.85
C ASN A 96 -9.27 -14.41 23.30
N ILE A 97 -8.64 -13.74 24.26
CA ILE A 97 -8.84 -14.02 25.66
C ILE A 97 -10.17 -13.37 26.06
N VAL A 98 -11.12 -14.17 26.43
CA VAL A 98 -12.31 -13.69 27.10
C VAL A 98 -11.90 -13.28 28.51
N PRO A 99 -11.97 -11.98 28.89
CA PRO A 99 -11.67 -11.58 30.25
C PRO A 99 -12.61 -12.34 31.18
N VAL A 100 -12.08 -13.24 31.97
CA VAL A 100 -12.87 -13.84 33.03
C VAL A 100 -12.95 -12.79 34.11
N GLY A 101 -13.97 -11.99 34.05
CA GLY A 101 -14.33 -11.12 35.18
C GLY A 101 -14.34 -11.96 36.42
N GLY A 102 -13.79 -11.42 37.48
CA GLY A 102 -13.53 -12.13 38.75
C GLY A 102 -14.59 -13.17 39.04
N LEU A 103 -14.15 -14.36 39.38
CA LEU A 103 -14.91 -15.60 39.54
C LEU A 103 -16.03 -15.54 40.59
N THR A 104 -16.49 -14.40 40.92
CA THR A 104 -17.50 -14.20 41.94
C THR A 104 -18.67 -13.45 41.38
N SER A 105 -19.58 -14.13 41.13
CA SER A 105 -21.01 -13.94 41.20
C SER A 105 -21.71 -14.38 39.95
N ALA A 106 -22.63 -15.28 40.19
CA ALA A 106 -23.80 -15.54 39.36
C ALA A 106 -24.66 -14.28 39.14
N ALA A 107 -24.24 -13.11 39.63
CA ALA A 107 -24.93 -11.84 39.44
C ALA A 107 -24.79 -11.38 38.01
N ASP A 108 -25.86 -11.03 37.42
CA ASP A 108 -25.93 -10.42 36.11
C ASP A 108 -25.31 -9.00 36.17
N LYS A 109 -24.55 -8.60 35.16
CA LYS A 109 -23.82 -7.35 35.16
C LYS A 109 -24.54 -6.33 34.29
N ASN A 110 -24.68 -5.10 34.78
CA ASN A 110 -25.25 -4.02 34.00
C ASN A 110 -24.23 -3.45 33.03
N PRO A 111 -24.68 -2.98 31.87
CA PRO A 111 -23.82 -2.25 30.96
C PRO A 111 -23.47 -0.87 31.54
N ILE A 112 -22.21 -0.45 31.38
CA ILE A 112 -21.71 0.84 31.87
C ILE A 112 -21.24 1.78 30.76
N SER A 113 -20.81 1.24 29.62
CA SER A 113 -20.44 2.04 28.45
C SER A 113 -20.59 1.23 27.17
N MET A 114 -20.68 1.94 26.05
CA MET A 114 -20.77 1.37 24.72
C MET A 114 -19.99 2.22 23.72
N ILE A 115 -19.25 1.56 22.82
CA ILE A 115 -18.55 2.19 21.71
C ILE A 115 -19.04 1.54 20.44
N LEU A 116 -19.60 2.35 19.53
CA LEU A 116 -20.02 1.88 18.20
C LEU A 116 -18.81 1.64 17.31
N GLN A 117 -18.88 0.58 16.53
CA GLN A 117 -17.88 0.17 15.53
C GLN A 117 -18.56 0.01 14.17
N ASP A 118 -17.75 0.05 13.12
CA ASP A 118 -18.19 -0.17 11.74
C ASP A 118 -19.30 0.80 11.29
N VAL A 119 -19.35 1.96 11.91
CA VAL A 119 -20.28 3.02 11.50
C VAL A 119 -19.80 3.58 10.16
N PRO A 120 -20.65 3.59 9.12
CA PRO A 120 -20.28 4.18 7.85
C PRO A 120 -19.97 5.68 8.04
N THR A 121 -18.91 6.16 7.41
CA THR A 121 -18.60 7.61 7.42
C THR A 121 -19.58 8.40 6.55
N GLN A 122 -20.13 7.73 5.52
CA GLN A 122 -21.16 8.29 4.64
C GLN A 122 -22.07 7.19 4.09
N ILE A 123 -23.30 7.55 3.75
CA ILE A 123 -24.29 6.73 3.04
C ILE A 123 -24.88 7.52 1.88
N SER A 124 -25.34 6.81 0.85
CA SER A 124 -26.02 7.45 -0.28
C SER A 124 -27.46 7.82 0.04
N LEU A 125 -27.91 8.93 -0.48
CA LEU A 125 -29.32 9.31 -0.45
C LEU A 125 -30.16 8.19 -1.09
N GLY A 126 -31.21 7.76 -0.40
CA GLY A 126 -32.04 6.64 -0.83
C GLY A 126 -31.63 5.27 -0.28
N THR A 127 -30.49 5.18 0.42
CA THR A 127 -30.15 3.95 1.19
C THR A 127 -31.20 3.76 2.29
N SER A 128 -31.67 2.54 2.46
CA SER A 128 -32.60 2.26 3.59
C SER A 128 -31.83 2.32 4.91
N LEU A 129 -32.55 2.67 5.99
CA LEU A 129 -31.93 2.66 7.32
C LEU A 129 -31.40 1.26 7.67
N GLU A 130 -32.18 0.23 7.37
CA GLU A 130 -31.80 -1.16 7.65
C GLU A 130 -30.46 -1.53 6.97
N GLU A 131 -30.30 -1.13 5.71
CA GLU A 131 -29.06 -1.34 4.97
C GLU A 131 -27.90 -0.52 5.60
N ALA A 132 -28.16 0.73 5.97
CA ALA A 132 -27.15 1.61 6.53
C ALA A 132 -26.58 1.12 7.88
N ILE A 133 -27.41 0.45 8.69
CA ILE A 133 -27.03 -0.02 10.03
C ILE A 133 -26.63 -1.49 10.11
N THR A 134 -26.85 -2.28 9.05
CA THR A 134 -26.66 -3.75 9.05
C THR A 134 -25.29 -4.17 9.56
N ASN A 135 -24.25 -3.44 9.20
CA ASN A 135 -22.85 -3.77 9.56
C ASN A 135 -22.39 -3.11 10.86
N ILE A 136 -23.22 -2.28 11.49
CA ILE A 136 -22.84 -1.62 12.74
C ILE A 136 -22.74 -2.66 13.84
N SER A 137 -21.65 -2.60 14.58
CA SER A 137 -21.46 -3.36 15.80
C SER A 137 -21.14 -2.43 16.97
N ALA A 138 -21.12 -2.97 18.17
CA ALA A 138 -20.70 -2.20 19.33
C ALA A 138 -19.92 -3.06 20.33
N ILE A 139 -18.95 -2.45 20.98
CA ILE A 139 -18.32 -3.03 22.17
C ILE A 139 -19.06 -2.45 23.38
N VAL A 140 -19.76 -3.30 24.10
CA VAL A 140 -20.41 -2.98 25.36
C VAL A 140 -19.52 -3.39 26.51
N THR A 141 -19.23 -2.45 27.40
CA THR A 141 -18.52 -2.71 28.65
C THR A 141 -19.51 -2.80 29.78
N PHE A 142 -19.43 -3.86 30.54
CA PHE A 142 -20.27 -4.14 31.72
C PHE A 142 -19.51 -3.87 33.02
N GLU A 143 -20.23 -3.88 34.12
CA GLU A 143 -19.66 -3.84 35.46
C GLU A 143 -18.48 -4.80 35.59
N GLU A 144 -17.48 -4.44 36.38
CA GLU A 144 -16.21 -5.18 36.56
C GLU A 144 -15.38 -5.31 35.28
N GLY A 145 -15.62 -4.46 34.25
CA GLY A 145 -14.79 -4.38 33.06
C GLY A 145 -14.98 -5.50 32.03
N VAL A 146 -16.02 -6.31 32.17
CA VAL A 146 -16.34 -7.34 31.17
C VAL A 146 -16.83 -6.68 29.91
N THR A 147 -16.38 -7.12 28.75
CA THR A 147 -16.80 -6.59 27.44
C THR A 147 -17.49 -7.65 26.60
N LYS A 148 -18.43 -7.22 25.78
CA LYS A 148 -19.10 -8.05 24.78
C LYS A 148 -19.25 -7.24 23.49
N THR A 149 -18.92 -7.85 22.36
CA THR A 149 -19.29 -7.32 21.05
C THR A 149 -20.73 -7.71 20.75
N VAL A 150 -21.54 -6.74 20.36
CA VAL A 150 -22.94 -6.90 19.99
C VAL A 150 -23.15 -6.42 18.55
N THR A 151 -24.09 -7.05 17.85
CA THR A 151 -24.42 -6.70 16.47
C THR A 151 -25.57 -5.70 16.44
N ALA A 152 -25.83 -5.11 15.26
CA ALA A 152 -26.95 -4.18 15.06
C ALA A 152 -28.31 -4.74 15.53
N SER A 153 -28.53 -6.05 15.39
CA SER A 153 -29.77 -6.71 15.82
C SER A 153 -29.97 -6.75 17.33
N GLU A 154 -28.91 -6.56 18.12
CA GLU A 154 -28.97 -6.48 19.57
C GLU A 154 -29.10 -5.03 20.08
N LEU A 155 -28.99 -4.05 19.18
CA LEU A 155 -29.13 -2.62 19.45
C LEU A 155 -30.55 -2.12 19.11
N SER A 156 -30.97 -1.09 19.78
CA SER A 156 -32.14 -0.29 19.39
C SER A 156 -31.65 1.08 18.94
N PHE A 157 -32.20 1.61 17.88
CA PHE A 157 -31.83 2.94 17.39
C PHE A 157 -32.97 3.91 17.74
N SER A 158 -32.73 4.85 18.68
CA SER A 158 -33.78 5.72 19.25
C SER A 158 -33.93 7.05 18.53
N ALA A 159 -32.89 7.55 17.90
CA ALA A 159 -32.99 8.69 17.01
C ALA A 159 -32.55 8.26 15.61
N ILE A 160 -33.53 8.15 14.73
CA ILE A 160 -33.32 7.85 13.33
C ILE A 160 -33.24 9.20 12.61
N PRO A 161 -32.08 9.58 12.12
CA PRO A 161 -31.96 10.81 11.35
C PRO A 161 -32.77 10.68 10.05
N ASP A 162 -33.26 11.80 9.54
CA ASP A 162 -33.86 11.82 8.20
C ASP A 162 -32.78 11.57 7.14
N ILE A 163 -32.66 10.31 6.72
CA ILE A 163 -31.74 9.88 5.70
C ILE A 163 -32.21 10.17 4.27
N ASN A 164 -33.41 10.74 4.12
CA ASN A 164 -33.94 11.23 2.84
C ASN A 164 -33.47 12.66 2.53
N GLN A 165 -32.66 13.23 3.38
CA GLN A 165 -32.04 14.54 3.18
C GLN A 165 -30.54 14.41 3.36
N THR A 166 -29.79 15.04 2.48
CA THR A 166 -28.30 15.08 2.57
C THR A 166 -27.83 15.89 3.78
N GLY A 167 -26.56 15.75 4.11
CA GLY A 167 -25.91 16.45 5.21
C GLY A 167 -25.51 15.53 6.37
N ASP A 168 -24.97 16.16 7.41
CA ASP A 168 -24.50 15.44 8.60
C ASP A 168 -25.68 14.92 9.41
N LYS A 169 -25.57 13.69 9.85
CA LYS A 169 -26.60 12.97 10.60
C LYS A 169 -25.99 12.36 11.85
N THR A 170 -26.79 12.26 12.89
CA THR A 170 -26.41 11.58 14.12
C THR A 170 -27.34 10.39 14.34
N LEU A 171 -26.72 9.23 14.52
CA LEU A 171 -27.40 8.00 14.91
C LEU A 171 -27.22 7.81 16.41
N VAL A 172 -28.32 7.46 17.09
CA VAL A 172 -28.33 7.18 18.53
C VAL A 172 -28.65 5.71 18.72
N ALA A 173 -27.68 4.93 19.15
CA ALA A 173 -27.85 3.51 19.47
C ALA A 173 -28.04 3.33 20.98
N VAL A 174 -28.94 2.44 21.35
CA VAL A 174 -29.27 2.09 22.72
C VAL A 174 -29.07 0.60 22.94
N TYR A 175 -28.39 0.25 23.99
CA TYR A 175 -28.27 -1.12 24.46
C TYR A 175 -28.90 -1.24 25.85
N ASN A 176 -29.85 -2.16 26.01
CA ASN A 176 -30.72 -2.27 27.21
C ASN A 176 -30.65 -3.65 27.89
N LYS A 177 -29.58 -4.41 27.67
CA LYS A 177 -29.46 -5.76 28.25
C LYS A 177 -28.28 -5.85 29.21
N THR A 178 -28.42 -6.73 30.19
CA THR A 178 -27.34 -7.15 31.05
C THR A 178 -26.41 -8.13 30.31
N PHE A 179 -25.29 -8.48 30.90
CA PHE A 179 -24.33 -9.41 30.33
C PHE A 179 -24.96 -10.78 29.99
N LYS A 180 -25.90 -11.24 30.80
CA LYS A 180 -26.64 -12.49 30.58
C LYS A 180 -27.84 -12.35 29.64
N GLY A 181 -28.06 -11.16 29.08
CA GLY A 181 -29.11 -10.91 28.09
C GLY A 181 -30.49 -10.58 28.66
N LYS A 182 -30.61 -10.33 29.95
CA LYS A 182 -31.84 -9.80 30.55
C LYS A 182 -31.92 -8.28 30.35
N ASN A 183 -33.12 -7.75 30.30
CA ASN A 183 -33.27 -6.31 30.26
C ASN A 183 -32.68 -5.65 31.52
N CYS A 184 -31.96 -4.55 31.33
CA CYS A 184 -31.41 -3.76 32.41
C CYS A 184 -32.27 -2.52 32.72
N ASP A 185 -32.20 -2.06 33.96
CA ASP A 185 -32.96 -0.87 34.41
C ASP A 185 -32.34 0.44 33.91
N LYS A 186 -31.09 0.41 33.47
CA LYS A 186 -30.30 1.55 32.99
C LYS A 186 -29.71 1.26 31.62
N PRO A 187 -30.44 1.45 30.55
CA PRO A 187 -29.89 1.32 29.21
C PRO A 187 -28.77 2.35 28.99
N ILE A 188 -27.79 1.97 28.19
CA ILE A 188 -26.69 2.83 27.79
C ILE A 188 -26.89 3.30 26.35
N VAL A 189 -26.32 4.46 26.04
CA VAL A 189 -26.47 5.13 24.75
C VAL A 189 -25.10 5.45 24.19
N ALA A 190 -24.95 5.28 22.89
CA ALA A 190 -23.81 5.79 22.15
C ALA A 190 -24.27 6.49 20.87
N ASN A 191 -23.56 7.54 20.51
CA ASN A 191 -23.85 8.33 19.32
C ASN A 191 -22.77 8.09 18.28
N ALA A 192 -23.17 8.09 17.01
CA ALA A 192 -22.27 8.10 15.88
C ALA A 192 -22.74 9.10 14.84
N SER A 193 -21.79 9.75 14.19
CA SER A 193 -22.08 10.70 13.12
C SER A 193 -21.67 10.12 11.78
N PHE A 194 -22.51 10.35 10.76
CA PHE A 194 -22.23 10.01 9.37
C PHE A 194 -22.85 11.07 8.47
N LYS A 195 -22.46 11.08 7.20
CA LYS A 195 -22.99 12.02 6.22
C LYS A 195 -23.89 11.30 5.23
N VAL A 196 -25.07 11.83 4.96
CA VAL A 196 -25.89 11.42 3.83
C VAL A 196 -25.46 12.25 2.62
N VAL A 197 -25.08 11.59 1.55
CA VAL A 197 -24.61 12.21 0.31
C VAL A 197 -25.55 11.85 -0.84
N GLY A 198 -25.68 12.73 -1.81
CA GLY A 198 -26.46 12.46 -3.01
C GLY A 198 -25.92 11.25 -3.79
N VAL A 199 -26.78 10.62 -4.59
CA VAL A 199 -26.36 9.57 -5.52
C VAL A 199 -25.62 10.24 -6.68
N LEU A 200 -24.44 9.71 -7.04
CA LEU A 200 -23.69 10.20 -8.17
C LEU A 200 -24.50 10.05 -9.47
N GLN A 201 -24.72 11.14 -10.19
CA GLN A 201 -25.48 11.18 -11.45
C GLN A 201 -24.60 11.36 -12.68
N SER A 202 -23.56 12.17 -12.55
CA SER A 202 -22.64 12.43 -13.66
C SER A 202 -21.25 12.77 -13.14
N ILE A 203 -20.26 12.63 -14.00
CA ILE A 203 -18.90 13.09 -13.74
C ILE A 203 -18.45 14.02 -14.86
N SER A 204 -17.60 14.98 -14.52
CA SER A 204 -16.94 15.87 -15.47
C SER A 204 -15.45 15.98 -15.13
N ILE A 205 -14.62 16.06 -16.14
CA ILE A 205 -13.19 16.27 -15.98
C ILE A 205 -12.94 17.77 -15.97
N THR A 206 -12.63 18.32 -14.79
CA THR A 206 -12.42 19.76 -14.59
C THR A 206 -10.97 20.16 -14.80
N THR A 207 -10.05 19.22 -14.61
CA THR A 207 -8.63 19.40 -14.91
C THR A 207 -8.14 18.15 -15.65
N ALA A 208 -7.50 18.34 -16.79
CA ALA A 208 -6.89 17.25 -17.53
C ALA A 208 -5.66 16.68 -16.78
N PRO A 209 -5.23 15.45 -17.08
CA PRO A 209 -3.98 14.92 -16.56
C PRO A 209 -2.80 15.84 -16.85
N SER A 210 -1.85 15.89 -15.93
CA SER A 210 -0.63 16.73 -16.07
C SER A 210 0.34 16.21 -17.13
N ARG A 211 0.17 14.97 -17.58
CA ARG A 211 1.02 14.36 -18.60
C ARG A 211 0.91 15.10 -19.93
N THR A 212 2.05 15.62 -20.40
CA THR A 212 2.17 16.32 -21.71
C THR A 212 2.79 15.44 -22.78
N LYS A 213 3.35 14.29 -22.41
CA LYS A 213 4.03 13.37 -23.33
C LYS A 213 3.05 12.41 -23.99
N PRO A 214 3.28 12.03 -25.25
CA PRO A 214 2.42 11.05 -25.92
C PRO A 214 2.46 9.69 -25.23
N TYR A 215 1.40 8.93 -25.40
CA TYR A 215 1.39 7.49 -25.20
C TYR A 215 1.84 6.82 -26.49
N TYR A 216 2.48 5.66 -26.39
CA TYR A 216 3.01 4.99 -27.56
C TYR A 216 2.36 3.64 -27.79
N TYR A 217 2.15 3.32 -29.06
CA TYR A 217 1.85 1.99 -29.54
C TYR A 217 2.89 1.56 -30.57
N THR A 218 2.96 0.28 -30.87
CA THR A 218 3.78 -0.27 -31.94
C THR A 218 2.90 -0.97 -32.95
N SER A 219 3.36 -1.09 -34.19
CA SER A 219 2.64 -1.83 -35.24
C SER A 219 2.44 -3.32 -34.92
N GLU A 220 3.23 -3.86 -34.00
CA GLU A 220 3.11 -5.24 -33.52
C GLU A 220 1.99 -5.40 -32.47
N GLU A 221 1.52 -4.31 -31.86
CA GLU A 221 0.46 -4.29 -30.85
C GLU A 221 -0.86 -3.89 -31.46
N ALA A 222 -1.74 -4.84 -31.67
CA ALA A 222 -2.91 -4.65 -32.52
C ALA A 222 -4.08 -3.87 -31.89
N LYS A 223 -4.13 -3.58 -30.58
CA LYS A 223 -5.37 -3.08 -29.94
C LYS A 223 -5.24 -1.90 -28.99
N SER A 224 -4.17 -1.79 -28.23
CA SER A 224 -3.99 -0.72 -27.24
C SER A 224 -2.52 -0.39 -27.02
N CYS A 225 -2.27 0.82 -26.51
CA CYS A 225 -0.94 1.20 -26.03
C CYS A 225 -0.52 0.30 -24.88
N MET A 226 0.77 -0.04 -24.80
CA MET A 226 1.33 -0.75 -23.64
C MET A 226 1.33 0.12 -22.39
N MET A 227 1.37 1.44 -22.56
CA MET A 227 1.29 2.39 -21.47
C MET A 227 -0.13 2.47 -20.93
N PRO A 228 -0.38 2.14 -19.65
CA PRO A 228 -1.67 2.43 -19.05
C PRO A 228 -1.89 3.94 -18.93
N PHE A 229 -3.14 4.34 -18.86
CA PHE A 229 -3.49 5.74 -18.66
C PHE A 229 -2.96 6.24 -17.31
N ASP A 230 -2.32 7.41 -17.31
CA ASP A 230 -1.81 8.09 -16.13
C ASP A 230 -2.74 9.24 -15.74
N PRO A 231 -3.54 9.11 -14.66
CA PRO A 231 -4.47 10.13 -14.22
C PRO A 231 -3.83 11.23 -13.37
N THR A 232 -2.51 11.23 -13.18
CA THR A 232 -1.81 12.18 -12.30
C THR A 232 -2.17 13.62 -12.68
N GLY A 233 -2.58 14.40 -11.68
CA GLY A 233 -3.02 15.79 -11.87
C GLY A 233 -4.44 15.96 -12.44
N MET A 234 -5.11 14.87 -12.83
CA MET A 234 -6.50 14.95 -13.27
C MET A 234 -7.43 15.17 -12.09
N VAL A 235 -8.40 16.07 -12.29
CA VAL A 235 -9.47 16.31 -11.32
C VAL A 235 -10.81 15.97 -11.96
N VAL A 236 -11.52 15.04 -11.34
CA VAL A 236 -12.86 14.63 -11.74
C VAL A 236 -13.85 15.12 -10.71
N MET A 237 -14.84 15.88 -11.15
CA MET A 237 -15.94 16.40 -10.34
C MET A 237 -17.19 15.56 -10.54
N GLY A 238 -17.72 15.01 -9.48
CA GLY A 238 -19.01 14.33 -9.46
C GLY A 238 -20.14 15.31 -9.19
N THR A 239 -21.26 15.17 -9.93
CA THR A 239 -22.53 15.83 -9.65
C THR A 239 -23.48 14.82 -9.08
N TYR A 240 -24.06 15.14 -7.93
CA TYR A 240 -24.93 14.24 -7.16
C TYR A 240 -26.39 14.64 -7.29
N SER A 241 -27.29 13.71 -6.95
CA SER A 241 -28.76 13.89 -7.09
C SER A 241 -29.35 15.03 -6.26
N ASP A 242 -28.63 15.50 -5.26
CA ASP A 242 -28.98 16.65 -4.43
C ASP A 242 -28.41 17.98 -4.95
N GLY A 243 -27.78 17.95 -6.12
CA GLY A 243 -27.10 19.10 -6.72
C GLY A 243 -25.72 19.40 -6.12
N SER A 244 -25.25 18.63 -5.15
CA SER A 244 -23.92 18.80 -4.59
C SER A 244 -22.83 18.39 -5.61
N LEU A 245 -21.67 19.01 -5.45
CA LEU A 245 -20.47 18.70 -6.23
C LEU A 245 -19.38 18.21 -5.29
N ALA A 246 -18.66 17.16 -5.70
CA ALA A 246 -17.50 16.69 -4.95
C ALA A 246 -16.44 16.13 -5.88
N VAL A 247 -15.17 16.31 -5.52
CA VAL A 247 -14.05 15.69 -6.23
C VAL A 247 -14.06 14.18 -5.96
N ILE A 248 -13.95 13.41 -7.01
CA ILE A 248 -13.82 11.95 -6.93
C ILE A 248 -12.34 11.60 -6.99
N ASP A 249 -11.89 10.82 -6.02
CA ASP A 249 -10.54 10.30 -5.98
C ASP A 249 -10.27 9.41 -7.20
N ASN A 250 -9.15 9.63 -7.89
CA ASN A 250 -8.75 8.85 -9.06
C ASN A 250 -8.61 7.34 -8.75
N ALA A 251 -8.33 6.98 -7.51
CA ALA A 251 -8.29 5.58 -7.07
C ALA A 251 -9.66 4.87 -7.10
N LYS A 252 -10.75 5.64 -7.16
CA LYS A 252 -12.14 5.13 -7.27
C LYS A 252 -12.66 5.11 -8.71
N LEU A 253 -11.82 5.49 -9.65
CA LEU A 253 -12.15 5.53 -11.07
C LEU A 253 -11.50 4.35 -11.79
N SER A 254 -12.14 3.92 -12.87
CA SER A 254 -11.53 3.01 -13.83
C SER A 254 -11.34 3.71 -15.17
N PHE A 255 -10.36 3.25 -15.94
CA PHE A 255 -9.94 3.85 -17.19
C PHE A 255 -9.91 2.80 -18.29
N SER A 256 -10.44 3.16 -19.45
CA SER A 256 -10.30 2.29 -20.61
C SER A 256 -8.85 2.21 -21.08
N ALA A 257 -8.51 1.14 -21.76
CA ALA A 257 -7.24 1.08 -22.49
C ALA A 257 -7.16 2.20 -23.54
N ILE A 258 -5.94 2.69 -23.77
CA ILE A 258 -5.67 3.73 -24.77
C ILE A 258 -5.61 3.08 -26.15
N PRO A 259 -6.41 3.51 -27.15
CA PRO A 259 -6.38 2.89 -28.47
C PRO A 259 -5.00 2.99 -29.16
N ALA A 260 -4.58 1.91 -29.83
CA ALA A 260 -3.34 1.87 -30.62
C ALA A 260 -3.54 2.55 -31.98
N LYS A 261 -3.67 3.86 -31.98
CA LYS A 261 -3.86 4.69 -33.20
C LYS A 261 -3.27 6.07 -32.97
N ALA A 262 -2.45 6.55 -33.88
CA ALA A 262 -1.84 7.87 -33.78
C ALA A 262 -2.87 9.00 -33.74
N GLY A 263 -2.53 10.08 -33.08
CA GLY A 263 -3.35 11.27 -32.92
C GLY A 263 -4.06 11.35 -31.57
N SER A 264 -5.10 12.17 -31.52
CA SER A 264 -5.92 12.32 -30.30
C SER A 264 -6.83 11.11 -30.11
N GLN A 265 -6.71 10.43 -29.01
CA GLN A 265 -7.49 9.22 -28.71
C GLN A 265 -8.27 9.38 -27.40
N PRO A 266 -9.52 8.89 -27.36
CA PRO A 266 -10.35 8.98 -26.17
C PRO A 266 -9.95 7.91 -25.13
N VAL A 267 -9.92 8.32 -23.88
CA VAL A 267 -9.90 7.43 -22.71
C VAL A 267 -11.21 7.63 -21.95
N ILE A 268 -11.94 6.56 -21.74
CA ILE A 268 -13.18 6.58 -20.99
C ILE A 268 -12.83 6.46 -19.51
N VAL A 269 -13.26 7.46 -18.75
CA VAL A 269 -13.16 7.50 -17.29
C VAL A 269 -14.50 7.06 -16.73
N THR A 270 -14.53 6.05 -15.88
CA THR A 270 -15.76 5.48 -15.33
C THR A 270 -15.75 5.55 -13.81
N ALA A 271 -16.86 6.07 -13.25
CA ALA A 271 -17.15 6.05 -11.83
C ALA A 271 -18.34 5.12 -11.57
N GLY A 272 -18.21 4.23 -10.59
CA GLY A 272 -19.24 3.21 -10.33
C GLY A 272 -19.44 2.29 -11.53
N GLU A 273 -20.68 1.88 -11.78
CA GLU A 273 -20.97 0.90 -12.83
C GLU A 273 -21.06 1.49 -14.23
N ASN A 274 -21.62 2.69 -14.40
CA ASN A 274 -21.95 3.21 -15.74
C ASN A 274 -21.82 4.74 -15.92
N ILE A 275 -21.28 5.46 -14.96
CA ILE A 275 -21.16 6.91 -15.05
C ILE A 275 -19.82 7.25 -15.67
N THR A 276 -19.83 7.83 -16.87
CA THR A 276 -18.61 8.00 -17.65
C THR A 276 -18.37 9.45 -18.06
N ALA A 277 -17.09 9.76 -18.25
CA ALA A 277 -16.61 10.95 -18.94
C ALA A 277 -15.47 10.54 -19.87
N THR A 278 -15.09 11.41 -20.78
CA THR A 278 -14.03 11.14 -21.73
C THR A 278 -12.93 12.19 -21.60
N VAL A 279 -11.68 11.74 -21.57
CA VAL A 279 -10.50 12.58 -21.74
C VAL A 279 -9.75 12.16 -22.98
N ASN A 280 -9.24 13.12 -23.74
CA ASN A 280 -8.43 12.83 -24.92
C ASN A 280 -6.94 12.90 -24.56
N VAL A 281 -6.19 11.92 -25.07
CA VAL A 281 -4.74 11.84 -24.92
C VAL A 281 -4.06 11.80 -26.28
N THR A 282 -2.83 12.28 -26.34
CA THR A 282 -2.02 12.19 -27.56
C THR A 282 -1.36 10.83 -27.64
N VAL A 283 -1.50 10.17 -28.79
CA VAL A 283 -0.91 8.87 -29.06
C VAL A 283 -0.02 8.96 -30.29
N SER A 284 1.14 8.33 -30.22
CA SER A 284 2.11 8.27 -31.32
C SER A 284 2.58 6.86 -31.56
N GLU A 285 2.99 6.59 -32.79
CA GLU A 285 3.59 5.29 -33.14
C GLU A 285 5.07 5.27 -32.77
N ALA A 286 5.53 4.16 -32.24
CA ALA A 286 6.93 3.88 -32.02
C ALA A 286 7.37 2.67 -32.87
N THR A 287 8.56 2.75 -33.43
CA THR A 287 9.15 1.62 -34.18
C THR A 287 9.96 0.75 -33.22
N VAL A 288 9.67 -0.52 -33.18
CA VAL A 288 10.42 -1.50 -32.40
C VAL A 288 11.81 -1.66 -32.99
N VAL A 289 12.83 -1.63 -32.15
CA VAL A 289 14.19 -2.03 -32.49
C VAL A 289 14.56 -3.26 -31.68
N LYS A 290 15.44 -4.08 -32.26
CA LYS A 290 15.89 -5.34 -31.67
C LYS A 290 17.39 -5.31 -31.48
N ASN A 291 17.83 -5.74 -30.31
CA ASN A 291 19.24 -5.90 -30.05
C ASN A 291 19.75 -7.21 -30.69
N THR A 292 20.90 -7.16 -31.34
CA THR A 292 21.48 -8.36 -31.99
C THR A 292 21.79 -9.45 -30.97
N SER A 293 22.33 -9.08 -29.81
CA SER A 293 22.51 -9.99 -28.69
C SER A 293 21.21 -10.14 -27.90
N GLY A 294 20.84 -11.36 -27.54
CA GLY A 294 19.67 -11.64 -26.70
C GLY A 294 19.83 -11.16 -25.26
N GLN A 295 21.02 -10.76 -24.83
CA GLN A 295 21.32 -10.33 -23.46
C GLN A 295 22.36 -9.23 -23.45
N LEU A 296 22.26 -8.31 -22.50
CA LEU A 296 23.25 -7.30 -22.18
C LEU A 296 23.61 -7.39 -20.70
N GLY A 297 24.91 -7.39 -20.40
CA GLY A 297 25.42 -7.71 -19.07
C GLY A 297 25.44 -9.21 -18.80
N ASN A 298 25.86 -9.58 -17.61
CA ASN A 298 25.93 -10.98 -17.18
C ASN A 298 25.13 -11.21 -15.88
N THR A 299 25.02 -12.45 -15.47
CA THR A 299 24.30 -12.84 -14.25
C THR A 299 24.94 -12.32 -12.97
N ASP A 300 26.19 -11.84 -13.03
CA ASP A 300 26.94 -11.34 -11.87
C ASP A 300 26.71 -9.84 -11.63
N ASN A 301 25.84 -9.19 -12.42
CA ASN A 301 25.43 -7.80 -12.27
C ASN A 301 26.62 -6.81 -12.22
N SER A 302 27.48 -6.90 -13.16
CA SER A 302 28.64 -6.01 -13.24
C SER A 302 28.22 -4.57 -13.54
N THR A 303 28.86 -3.61 -12.92
CA THR A 303 28.72 -2.19 -13.25
C THR A 303 29.59 -1.90 -14.46
N LEU A 304 28.99 -1.79 -15.63
CA LEU A 304 29.73 -1.83 -16.89
C LEU A 304 29.44 -0.68 -17.83
N TRP A 305 28.66 0.30 -17.42
CA TRP A 305 28.24 1.37 -18.31
C TRP A 305 29.38 2.23 -18.90
N PHE A 306 30.57 2.16 -18.30
CA PHE A 306 31.79 2.79 -18.84
C PHE A 306 32.50 1.96 -19.90
N ASN A 307 32.16 0.68 -20.00
CA ASN A 307 32.84 -0.21 -20.93
C ASN A 307 32.05 -0.28 -22.24
N PRO A 308 32.64 0.11 -23.39
CA PRO A 308 31.93 0.08 -24.67
C PRO A 308 31.43 -1.30 -25.07
N GLU A 309 32.03 -2.38 -24.56
CA GLU A 309 31.58 -3.75 -24.81
C GLU A 309 30.29 -4.13 -24.11
N THR A 310 29.77 -3.24 -23.27
CA THR A 310 28.55 -3.47 -22.50
C THR A 310 27.40 -2.56 -22.88
N TYR A 311 27.47 -2.03 -24.07
CA TYR A 311 26.33 -1.37 -24.70
C TYR A 311 25.55 -2.37 -25.55
N SER A 312 24.23 -2.13 -25.63
CA SER A 312 23.42 -2.71 -26.69
C SER A 312 23.89 -2.21 -28.07
N ASP A 313 23.27 -2.70 -29.13
CA ASP A 313 23.39 -2.10 -30.43
C ASP A 313 23.06 -0.60 -30.34
N ASN A 314 23.63 0.17 -31.30
CA ASN A 314 23.39 1.60 -31.39
C ASN A 314 22.23 1.85 -32.35
N PHE A 315 21.13 2.42 -31.84
CA PHE A 315 19.90 2.61 -32.60
C PHE A 315 19.75 4.06 -33.04
N ASN A 316 19.85 4.31 -34.33
CA ASN A 316 19.65 5.65 -34.90
C ASN A 316 18.16 6.05 -34.81
N ILE A 317 17.89 7.29 -34.42
CA ILE A 317 16.55 7.87 -34.33
C ILE A 317 16.44 9.07 -35.25
N PRO A 318 15.87 8.92 -36.45
CA PRO A 318 15.61 10.05 -37.34
C PRO A 318 14.76 11.13 -36.66
N SER A 319 14.96 12.38 -37.10
CA SER A 319 14.19 13.54 -36.61
C SER A 319 12.69 13.30 -36.68
N GLY A 320 11.97 13.61 -35.61
CA GLY A 320 10.52 13.44 -35.49
C GLY A 320 10.06 11.99 -35.26
N GLN A 321 10.97 11.02 -35.09
CA GLN A 321 10.61 9.63 -34.89
C GLN A 321 10.82 9.17 -33.45
N THR A 322 10.11 8.10 -33.10
CA THR A 322 10.27 7.37 -31.85
C THR A 322 10.69 5.93 -32.13
N LYS A 323 11.70 5.47 -31.42
CA LYS A 323 12.12 4.06 -31.37
C LYS A 323 11.84 3.49 -29.99
N CYS A 324 11.53 2.20 -29.92
CA CYS A 324 11.36 1.53 -28.65
C CYS A 324 12.04 0.16 -28.62
N ILE A 325 12.41 -0.25 -27.42
CA ILE A 325 13.00 -1.55 -27.16
C ILE A 325 12.44 -2.12 -25.86
N SER A 326 12.17 -3.42 -25.85
CA SER A 326 11.62 -4.12 -24.67
C SER A 326 12.61 -5.19 -24.18
N PHE A 327 12.69 -5.30 -22.87
CA PHE A 327 13.55 -6.27 -22.20
C PHE A 327 13.02 -6.63 -20.81
N THR A 328 13.55 -7.69 -20.25
CA THR A 328 13.39 -8.02 -18.83
C THR A 328 14.67 -7.63 -18.10
N ASN A 329 14.55 -6.87 -17.02
CA ASN A 329 15.67 -6.47 -16.18
C ASN A 329 15.84 -7.46 -15.04
N TYR A 330 17.04 -8.03 -14.90
CA TYR A 330 17.38 -8.91 -13.80
C TYR A 330 18.53 -8.34 -12.99
N SER A 331 18.49 -8.52 -11.69
CA SER A 331 19.54 -8.08 -10.81
C SER A 331 19.70 -9.01 -9.62
N ASN A 332 20.92 -9.06 -9.12
CA ASN A 332 21.22 -9.69 -7.85
C ASN A 332 20.99 -8.66 -6.73
N LEU A 333 20.02 -8.85 -5.89
CA LEU A 333 19.61 -7.90 -4.83
C LEU A 333 20.70 -7.62 -3.77
N ALA A 334 21.83 -8.28 -3.81
CA ALA A 334 22.93 -8.12 -2.85
C ALA A 334 23.79 -6.89 -3.14
N GLY A 335 23.24 -5.70 -2.92
CA GLY A 335 24.04 -4.48 -2.78
C GLY A 335 24.32 -3.67 -4.04
N ASN A 336 23.67 -3.95 -5.14
CA ASN A 336 23.86 -3.25 -6.39
C ASN A 336 22.71 -2.30 -6.75
N TRP A 337 22.98 -1.42 -7.71
CA TRP A 337 22.06 -0.34 -8.07
C TRP A 337 20.84 -0.80 -8.87
N ASN A 338 20.87 -1.96 -9.50
CA ASN A 338 19.77 -2.53 -10.29
C ASN A 338 19.29 -1.66 -11.46
N ASN A 339 20.15 -0.84 -12.01
CA ASN A 339 19.75 0.12 -13.02
C ASN A 339 20.10 -0.34 -14.43
N PHE A 340 19.12 -0.26 -15.31
CA PHE A 340 19.43 -0.07 -16.71
C PHE A 340 19.67 1.42 -16.99
N LEU A 341 20.45 1.70 -17.99
CA LEU A 341 20.75 3.06 -18.45
C LEU A 341 20.33 3.23 -19.89
N VAL A 342 19.80 4.42 -20.19
CA VAL A 342 19.56 4.84 -21.57
C VAL A 342 20.60 5.90 -21.91
N VAL A 343 21.43 5.60 -22.90
CA VAL A 343 22.54 6.45 -23.32
C VAL A 343 22.21 7.07 -24.65
N LEU A 344 21.99 8.38 -24.68
CA LEU A 344 21.87 9.15 -25.91
C LEU A 344 23.23 9.53 -26.42
N ARG A 345 23.50 9.27 -27.70
CA ARG A 345 24.84 9.40 -28.25
C ARG A 345 24.87 9.80 -29.72
N LYS A 346 25.98 10.36 -30.14
CA LYS A 346 26.32 10.65 -31.55
C LYS A 346 26.74 9.36 -32.28
N ASN A 347 26.75 9.41 -33.58
CA ASN A 347 27.31 8.33 -34.41
C ASN A 347 28.76 7.99 -34.03
N ASN A 348 29.55 8.96 -33.61
CA ASN A 348 30.94 8.77 -33.20
C ASN A 348 31.10 8.20 -31.78
N GLY A 349 29.96 7.92 -31.09
CA GLY A 349 29.97 7.37 -29.74
C GLY A 349 30.02 8.40 -28.61
N THR A 350 30.17 9.69 -28.88
CA THR A 350 30.10 10.73 -27.84
C THR A 350 28.69 10.83 -27.25
N HIS A 351 28.58 10.89 -25.94
CA HIS A 351 27.31 10.95 -25.26
C HIS A 351 26.73 12.36 -25.26
N TYR A 352 25.40 12.46 -25.46
CA TYR A 352 24.60 13.62 -25.16
C TYR A 352 24.10 13.58 -23.72
N ALA A 353 23.62 12.40 -23.29
CA ALA A 353 23.07 12.18 -21.97
C ALA A 353 23.17 10.71 -21.58
N VAL A 354 23.24 10.46 -20.29
CA VAL A 354 23.08 9.14 -19.66
C VAL A 354 21.96 9.24 -18.63
N VAL A 355 20.92 8.44 -18.82
CA VAL A 355 19.75 8.44 -17.95
C VAL A 355 19.71 7.11 -17.19
N ARG A 356 19.71 7.19 -15.86
CA ARG A 356 19.54 6.04 -14.98
C ARG A 356 18.07 5.81 -14.70
N ALA A 357 17.68 4.55 -14.66
CA ALA A 357 16.29 4.17 -14.41
C ALA A 357 15.78 4.62 -13.03
N ASP A 358 16.63 4.66 -12.01
CA ASP A 358 16.27 5.10 -10.66
C ASP A 358 16.19 6.62 -10.49
N ASN A 359 16.59 7.37 -11.51
CA ASN A 359 16.64 8.82 -11.49
C ASN A 359 17.52 9.43 -10.37
N PHE A 360 18.41 8.67 -9.77
CA PHE A 360 19.47 9.23 -8.92
C PHE A 360 20.60 9.70 -9.84
N GLY A 361 20.69 11.01 -10.04
CA GLY A 361 21.69 11.62 -10.89
C GLY A 361 23.12 11.21 -10.52
N TRP A 362 24.01 11.18 -11.50
CA TRP A 362 25.42 10.86 -11.27
C TRP A 362 26.28 12.09 -11.05
N GLY A 363 25.67 13.25 -11.06
CA GLY A 363 26.35 14.52 -10.74
C GLY A 363 27.37 14.97 -11.79
N ASP A 364 27.35 14.45 -12.99
CA ASP A 364 28.34 14.71 -14.04
C ASP A 364 27.77 15.46 -15.26
N GLY A 365 26.61 16.08 -15.11
CA GLY A 365 25.97 16.90 -16.15
C GLY A 365 25.18 16.12 -17.20
N TYR A 366 24.98 14.82 -17.01
CA TYR A 366 24.12 13.98 -17.86
C TYR A 366 22.73 13.79 -17.28
N ASP A 367 22.30 14.69 -16.43
CA ASP A 367 21.06 14.52 -15.68
C ASP A 367 19.80 14.62 -16.54
N ALA A 368 18.88 13.73 -16.25
CA ALA A 368 17.53 13.82 -16.79
C ALA A 368 16.82 15.06 -16.26
N CYS A 369 16.23 15.83 -17.16
CA CYS A 369 15.65 17.12 -16.81
C CYS A 369 14.26 17.04 -16.19
N VAL A 370 13.53 15.96 -16.43
CA VAL A 370 12.15 15.77 -15.95
C VAL A 370 11.92 14.31 -15.60
N HIS A 371 11.52 14.09 -14.38
CA HIS A 371 11.10 12.78 -13.89
C HIS A 371 9.64 12.81 -13.46
N ASN A 372 8.87 11.84 -13.91
CA ASN A 372 7.51 11.63 -13.47
C ASN A 372 7.34 10.19 -13.03
N GLY A 373 6.84 10.01 -11.83
CA GLY A 373 6.64 8.73 -11.19
C GLY A 373 7.22 8.73 -9.78
N THR A 374 6.58 7.98 -8.90
CA THR A 374 7.05 7.82 -7.54
C THR A 374 7.82 6.50 -7.48
N GLN A 375 9.09 6.59 -7.18
CA GLN A 375 9.98 5.45 -7.07
C GLN A 375 9.71 4.60 -5.82
N GLY A 376 9.03 5.18 -4.84
CA GLY A 376 8.90 4.58 -3.52
C GLY A 376 10.21 4.64 -2.73
N ASP A 377 10.33 3.81 -1.72
CA ASP A 377 11.59 3.65 -1.01
C ASP A 377 12.54 2.75 -1.83
N TRP A 378 13.83 2.85 -1.50
CA TRP A 378 14.90 2.13 -2.22
C TRP A 378 14.74 0.60 -2.18
N SER A 379 14.26 0.05 -1.07
CA SER A 379 14.09 -1.40 -0.95
C SER A 379 12.97 -1.92 -1.83
N THR A 380 11.89 -1.16 -1.94
CA THR A 380 10.76 -1.45 -2.84
C THR A 380 11.21 -1.36 -4.31
N TRP A 381 12.02 -0.36 -4.66
CA TRP A 381 12.61 -0.22 -5.98
C TRP A 381 13.45 -1.44 -6.34
N LEU A 382 14.41 -1.81 -5.50
CA LEU A 382 15.28 -2.97 -5.71
C LEU A 382 14.49 -4.26 -5.90
N ALA A 383 13.50 -4.50 -5.04
CA ALA A 383 12.66 -5.70 -5.12
C ALA A 383 11.81 -5.73 -6.39
N GLY A 384 11.30 -4.58 -6.80
CA GLY A 384 10.44 -4.45 -7.99
C GLY A 384 11.20 -4.58 -9.31
N MET A 385 12.46 -4.22 -9.34
CA MET A 385 13.26 -4.20 -10.58
C MET A 385 13.73 -5.59 -11.03
N ASN A 386 13.95 -6.52 -10.12
CA ASN A 386 14.37 -7.87 -10.50
C ASN A 386 13.24 -8.63 -11.20
N GLY A 387 13.46 -9.00 -12.45
CA GLY A 387 12.46 -9.65 -13.31
C GLY A 387 11.41 -8.69 -13.88
N SER A 388 11.58 -7.39 -13.72
CA SER A 388 10.64 -6.40 -14.29
C SER A 388 10.70 -6.38 -15.81
N LYS A 389 9.53 -6.29 -16.44
CA LYS A 389 9.41 -6.06 -17.88
C LYS A 389 9.46 -4.57 -18.14
N VAL A 390 10.38 -4.16 -18.98
CA VAL A 390 10.62 -2.75 -19.30
C VAL A 390 10.48 -2.53 -20.80
N THR A 391 9.81 -1.43 -21.16
CA THR A 391 9.84 -0.89 -22.52
C THR A 391 10.31 0.55 -22.45
N VAL A 392 11.40 0.85 -23.14
CA VAL A 392 11.95 2.20 -23.29
C VAL A 392 11.57 2.77 -24.64
N TYR A 393 11.06 3.99 -24.64
CA TYR A 393 10.76 4.78 -25.84
C TYR A 393 11.70 5.99 -25.88
N VAL A 394 12.37 6.18 -26.99
CA VAL A 394 13.24 7.35 -27.21
C VAL A 394 12.74 8.09 -28.44
N THR A 395 12.43 9.37 -28.26
CA THR A 395 11.91 10.26 -29.29
C THR A 395 12.93 11.32 -29.63
N ASN A 396 13.26 11.44 -30.90
CA ASN A 396 13.95 12.61 -31.44
C ASN A 396 12.88 13.68 -31.79
N CYS A 397 12.77 14.71 -30.98
CA CYS A 397 11.72 15.73 -31.18
C CYS A 397 11.94 16.64 -32.38
N GLY A 398 13.07 16.56 -33.06
CA GLY A 398 13.37 17.30 -34.28
C GLY A 398 13.78 18.76 -34.07
N ASN A 399 13.69 19.26 -32.86
CA ASN A 399 13.93 20.65 -32.47
C ASN A 399 15.18 20.85 -31.61
N GLY A 400 16.10 19.88 -31.61
CA GLY A 400 17.26 19.89 -30.74
C GLY A 400 17.04 19.26 -29.37
N THR A 401 15.88 18.65 -29.15
CA THR A 401 15.54 17.96 -27.92
C THR A 401 15.20 16.49 -28.16
N ALA A 402 15.34 15.69 -27.14
CA ALA A 402 14.91 14.30 -27.13
C ALA A 402 14.09 14.00 -25.86
N ASP A 403 13.12 13.11 -26.00
CA ASP A 403 12.35 12.58 -24.88
C ASP A 403 12.65 11.09 -24.72
N ILE A 404 12.83 10.70 -23.47
CA ILE A 404 12.92 9.28 -23.06
C ILE A 404 11.72 8.98 -22.18
N GLN A 405 11.05 7.87 -22.45
CA GLN A 405 9.99 7.34 -21.60
C GLN A 405 10.27 5.87 -21.32
N ALA A 406 10.02 5.42 -20.11
CA ALA A 406 10.12 4.01 -19.74
C ALA A 406 8.85 3.58 -19.04
N VAL A 407 8.35 2.42 -19.45
CA VAL A 407 7.25 1.71 -18.75
C VAL A 407 7.83 0.48 -18.12
N MET A 408 7.68 0.35 -16.83
CA MET A 408 8.20 -0.76 -16.04
C MET A 408 7.06 -1.49 -15.34
N ILE A 409 6.97 -2.78 -15.55
CA ILE A 409 6.00 -3.66 -14.89
C ILE A 409 6.78 -4.55 -13.95
N GLY A 410 6.72 -4.25 -12.66
CA GLY A 410 7.42 -5.01 -11.62
C GLY A 410 6.79 -6.38 -11.37
N THR A 411 7.59 -7.31 -10.87
CA THR A 411 7.14 -8.67 -10.54
C THR A 411 6.28 -8.74 -9.29
N THR A 412 6.44 -7.79 -8.38
CA THR A 412 5.74 -7.76 -7.08
C THR A 412 4.53 -6.83 -7.07
N SER A 413 4.29 -6.10 -8.15
CA SER A 413 3.22 -5.10 -8.23
C SER A 413 2.51 -5.22 -9.56
N THR A 414 1.19 -5.11 -9.54
CA THR A 414 0.36 -4.91 -10.75
C THR A 414 0.43 -3.47 -11.25
N ILE A 415 1.11 -2.59 -10.54
CA ILE A 415 1.25 -1.18 -10.89
C ILE A 415 2.41 -1.03 -11.85
N SER A 416 2.11 -0.57 -13.06
CA SER A 416 3.13 -0.13 -14.00
C SER A 416 3.66 1.24 -13.58
N THR A 417 4.97 1.36 -13.48
CA THR A 417 5.61 2.64 -13.26
C THR A 417 6.02 3.24 -14.60
N GLN A 418 5.67 4.50 -14.80
CA GLN A 418 6.01 5.24 -16.01
C GLN A 418 6.96 6.38 -15.64
N TYR A 419 8.10 6.40 -16.28
CA TYR A 419 9.08 7.48 -16.14
C TYR A 419 9.28 8.18 -17.46
N TYR A 420 9.59 9.47 -17.43
CA TYR A 420 10.04 10.20 -18.61
C TYR A 420 11.08 11.27 -18.26
N TRP A 421 11.98 11.48 -19.19
CA TRP A 421 13.08 12.43 -19.10
C TRP A 421 13.14 13.24 -20.38
N GLY A 422 13.37 14.54 -20.27
CA GLY A 422 13.58 15.45 -21.39
C GLY A 422 15.06 15.85 -21.50
N ILE A 423 15.64 15.74 -22.67
CA ILE A 423 17.01 16.14 -22.94
C ILE A 423 16.99 17.31 -23.91
N ASN A 424 17.64 18.44 -23.55
CA ASN A 424 17.47 19.74 -24.21
C ASN A 424 18.54 20.10 -25.22
N THR A 425 19.58 19.26 -25.38
CA THR A 425 20.74 19.59 -26.24
C THR A 425 21.21 18.37 -27.00
N ILE A 426 20.53 18.09 -28.13
CA ILE A 426 20.96 17.06 -29.07
C ILE A 426 21.08 17.62 -30.48
N ASP A 427 21.82 16.96 -31.35
CA ASP A 427 21.73 17.16 -32.78
C ASP A 427 20.68 16.21 -33.36
N ALA A 428 19.59 16.77 -33.88
CA ALA A 428 18.47 15.99 -34.41
C ALA A 428 18.86 15.13 -35.64
N ASN A 429 19.99 15.44 -36.29
CA ASN A 429 20.50 14.67 -37.45
C ASN A 429 21.51 13.58 -37.04
N ASP A 430 21.96 13.59 -35.77
CA ASP A 430 22.96 12.66 -35.26
C ASP A 430 22.56 12.12 -33.90
N LEU A 431 21.30 11.66 -33.75
CA LEU A 431 20.82 11.07 -32.52
C LEU A 431 20.71 9.55 -32.64
N ASN A 432 21.39 8.90 -31.73
CA ASN A 432 21.26 7.47 -31.48
C ASN A 432 21.03 7.23 -29.99
N PHE A 433 20.54 6.05 -29.66
CA PHE A 433 20.56 5.55 -28.29
C PHE A 433 21.11 4.13 -28.24
N ALA A 434 21.63 3.80 -27.07
CA ALA A 434 21.98 2.47 -26.67
C ALA A 434 21.53 2.25 -25.22
N LEU A 435 21.40 1.00 -24.82
CA LEU A 435 21.21 0.63 -23.42
C LEU A 435 22.55 0.21 -22.81
N SER A 436 22.68 0.38 -21.51
CA SER A 436 23.77 -0.17 -20.71
C SER A 436 23.23 -0.62 -19.36
N VAL A 437 24.09 -1.15 -18.50
CA VAL A 437 23.72 -1.76 -17.23
C VAL A 437 24.60 -1.26 -16.08
N ASP A 438 23.98 -1.15 -14.91
CA ASP A 438 24.64 -0.83 -13.66
C ASP A 438 24.05 -1.70 -12.53
N GLY A 439 24.71 -2.81 -12.25
CA GLY A 439 24.26 -3.78 -11.25
C GLY A 439 23.08 -4.64 -11.69
N CYS A 440 22.86 -4.81 -12.98
CA CYS A 440 21.82 -5.67 -13.54
C CYS A 440 22.28 -6.32 -14.86
N HIS A 441 21.44 -7.17 -15.41
CA HIS A 441 21.54 -7.60 -16.81
C HIS A 441 20.17 -7.56 -17.46
N LEU A 442 20.14 -7.33 -18.76
CA LEU A 442 18.93 -7.22 -19.55
C LEU A 442 18.80 -8.43 -20.47
N VAL A 443 17.61 -9.03 -20.49
CA VAL A 443 17.26 -10.07 -21.46
C VAL A 443 16.25 -9.48 -22.44
N PHE A 444 16.63 -9.38 -23.71
CA PHE A 444 15.77 -8.76 -24.73
C PHE A 444 14.69 -9.71 -25.18
N ASN A 445 13.49 -9.19 -25.30
CA ASN A 445 12.34 -9.88 -25.88
C ASN A 445 12.39 -9.72 -27.40
N ASN A 446 13.12 -10.60 -28.08
CA ASN A 446 13.29 -10.58 -29.55
C ASN A 446 12.16 -11.33 -30.27
#